data_f904aae547233476a825bb3b06eb61c3
#
_entry.id   f904aae547233476a825bb3b06eb61c3
#
_cell.length_a   1.000
_cell.length_b   1.000
_cell.length_c   1.000
_cell.angle_alpha   90.00
_cell.angle_beta   90.00
_cell.angle_gamma   90.00
#
_symmetry.space_group_name_H-M   'P 1'
#
loop_
_entity.id
_entity.type
_entity.pdbx_description
1 polymer ?
#
loop_
_entity_poly.entity_id
_entity_poly.type
_entity_poly.pdbx_seq_one_letter_code
_entity_poly.pdbx_strand_id
1 'polypeptide(L)'
;MENFQVYRDIQARTGGDIYIGVVGPVRTGKSTFIRRFMELVALPALSEGKRAELQDELPLSGAGKMITTVEPKFIPKEAVEVSIGENQKIRVKLIDCVGFLVKNASGNVEEGRERMVKTPWQEKAIPFHDAARIGTEKVISQHSTIGIVVTTDGSFGEIPRENFIPAEEQTIKELRAQGKPFLILVNSQTPYSEETGKTVKHLEEKFGVSVLAVNCEQLRKEDVTRILEKLLYEFPVSEIELFVPRWVEMLSPEHEVKAALLNEIREKMTRLTHVRDVSRESVYLECPYVEDTLLEQVSLSDGKVRIRIAVKDIYYYQMLSEMSGISMESEYELIQTIKELAGMKEQFVKVQAALEAVKGTGYGVVVPELSEITIEEPEVIRQGNKFGVKIRSKSPSIHMIRAEIETEIAPIVGTEQQAEDLIKYIRESPERGESIWETNIFGKSIQQLVEDGIRNKLAMISEESQVKLQDTMKKIVNDSKGGLVCIII
;
A
#
# COMPACT_ATOMS: atom_id res chain seq x y z
N MET A 1 13.46 3.04 30.16
CA MET A 1 13.82 2.77 28.76
C MET A 1 12.97 3.58 27.77
N GLU A 2 11.69 3.82 28.04
CA GLU A 2 10.79 4.57 27.14
C GLU A 2 11.20 6.01 26.82
N ASN A 3 11.76 6.75 27.81
CA ASN A 3 12.16 8.14 27.61
C ASN A 3 13.24 8.36 26.53
N PHE A 4 14.09 7.37 26.28
CA PHE A 4 15.17 7.47 25.27
C PHE A 4 14.67 7.47 23.85
N GLN A 5 13.60 6.73 23.59
CA GLN A 5 13.08 6.54 22.25
C GLN A 5 12.49 7.84 21.70
N VAL A 6 11.78 8.59 22.54
CA VAL A 6 11.13 9.86 22.16
C VAL A 6 12.12 10.89 21.63
N TYR A 7 13.23 11.09 22.35
CA TYR A 7 14.23 12.07 21.92
C TYR A 7 14.94 11.67 20.62
N ARG A 8 15.19 10.36 20.43
CA ARG A 8 15.77 9.83 19.20
C ARG A 8 14.81 10.04 18.01
N ASP A 9 13.54 9.82 18.23
CA ASP A 9 12.53 9.94 17.19
C ASP A 9 12.36 11.42 16.78
N ILE A 10 12.37 12.36 17.75
CA ILE A 10 12.37 13.79 17.43
C ILE A 10 13.64 14.19 16.68
N GLN A 11 14.80 13.70 17.09
CA GLN A 11 16.07 13.97 16.41
C GLN A 11 16.02 13.51 14.94
N ALA A 12 15.52 12.30 14.68
CA ALA A 12 15.36 11.78 13.32
C ALA A 12 14.42 12.65 12.47
N ARG A 13 13.31 13.11 13.08
CA ARG A 13 12.33 13.99 12.42
C ARG A 13 12.85 15.39 12.10
N THR A 14 13.79 15.89 12.89
CA THR A 14 14.33 17.25 12.74
C THR A 14 15.68 17.32 12.05
N GLY A 15 16.22 16.18 11.61
CA GLY A 15 17.54 16.13 10.99
C GLY A 15 18.71 16.33 11.95
N GLY A 16 18.51 16.12 13.25
CA GLY A 16 19.54 16.15 14.28
C GLY A 16 19.51 17.36 15.20
N ASP A 17 18.99 18.50 14.77
CA ASP A 17 18.88 19.73 15.56
C ASP A 17 17.42 20.03 15.92
N ILE A 18 17.12 20.17 17.20
CA ILE A 18 15.76 20.44 17.69
C ILE A 18 15.67 21.92 18.09
N TYR A 19 15.08 22.73 17.21
CA TYR A 19 14.82 24.16 17.49
C TYR A 19 13.34 24.34 17.85
N ILE A 20 13.05 24.49 19.15
CA ILE A 20 11.68 24.62 19.66
C ILE A 20 11.33 26.09 19.79
N GLY A 21 10.43 26.59 18.97
CA GLY A 21 9.84 27.91 19.11
C GLY A 21 8.76 27.91 20.19
N VAL A 22 8.98 28.57 21.31
CA VAL A 22 7.99 28.72 22.36
C VAL A 22 7.24 30.02 22.14
N VAL A 23 6.02 29.93 21.64
CA VAL A 23 5.20 31.03 21.16
C VAL A 23 3.87 31.11 21.91
N GLY A 24 3.10 32.14 21.67
CA GLY A 24 1.78 32.31 22.31
C GLY A 24 1.57 33.72 22.86
N PRO A 25 0.41 33.97 23.48
CA PRO A 25 0.10 35.29 24.07
C PRO A 25 1.13 35.72 25.12
N VAL A 26 1.29 37.00 25.31
CA VAL A 26 2.15 37.54 26.43
C VAL A 26 1.61 37.03 27.77
N ARG A 27 2.53 36.82 28.73
CA ARG A 27 2.21 36.44 30.14
C ARG A 27 1.53 35.07 30.33
N THR A 28 1.65 34.18 29.39
CA THR A 28 1.14 32.81 29.52
C THR A 28 2.11 31.82 30.17
N GLY A 29 3.32 32.26 30.55
CA GLY A 29 4.34 31.44 31.20
C GLY A 29 5.40 30.86 30.25
N LYS A 30 5.54 31.38 29.01
CA LYS A 30 6.55 30.94 28.03
C LYS A 30 7.96 30.87 28.61
N SER A 31 8.45 31.97 29.17
CA SER A 31 9.80 32.04 29.72
C SER A 31 9.98 31.15 30.96
N THR A 32 8.91 30.95 31.75
CA THR A 32 8.90 29.96 32.84
C THR A 32 9.03 28.54 32.33
N PHE A 33 8.27 28.18 31.31
CA PHE A 33 8.37 26.89 30.65
C PHE A 33 9.80 26.66 30.12
N ILE A 34 10.35 27.61 29.35
CA ILE A 34 11.72 27.52 28.79
C ILE A 34 12.73 27.28 29.89
N ARG A 35 12.67 28.06 30.94
CA ARG A 35 13.57 27.93 32.09
C ARG A 35 13.49 26.54 32.69
N ARG A 36 12.29 26.08 33.06
CA ARG A 36 12.09 24.75 33.66
C ARG A 36 12.47 23.62 32.75
N PHE A 37 12.16 23.73 31.47
CA PHE A 37 12.58 22.74 30.48
C PHE A 37 14.09 22.62 30.41
N MET A 38 14.82 23.73 30.33
CA MET A 38 16.30 23.76 30.32
C MET A 38 16.91 23.25 31.61
N GLU A 39 16.33 23.60 32.76
CA GLU A 39 16.77 23.09 34.07
C GLU A 39 16.64 21.55 34.15
N LEU A 40 15.60 20.99 33.58
CA LEU A 40 15.34 19.55 33.63
C LEU A 40 16.09 18.73 32.58
N VAL A 41 16.29 19.28 31.37
CA VAL A 41 16.84 18.58 30.23
C VAL A 41 18.29 18.92 29.97
N ALA A 42 18.66 20.21 29.91
CA ALA A 42 20.00 20.64 29.49
C ALA A 42 20.98 20.70 30.63
N LEU A 43 20.62 21.35 31.75
CA LEU A 43 21.54 21.55 32.87
C LEU A 43 22.16 20.25 33.44
N PRO A 44 21.40 19.13 33.61
CA PRO A 44 21.99 17.91 34.12
C PRO A 44 23.04 17.27 33.19
N ALA A 45 22.97 17.57 31.90
CA ALA A 45 23.83 17.00 30.87
C ALA A 45 25.12 17.79 30.62
N LEU A 46 25.26 19.00 31.21
CA LEU A 46 26.37 19.89 30.97
C LEU A 46 27.46 19.80 32.07
N SER A 47 28.69 20.10 31.67
CA SER A 47 29.82 20.31 32.62
C SER A 47 29.61 21.59 33.43
N GLU A 48 30.28 21.70 34.61
CA GLU A 48 30.07 22.81 35.54
C GLU A 48 30.25 24.22 34.93
N GLY A 49 31.26 24.43 34.08
CA GLY A 49 31.48 25.74 33.44
C GLY A 49 30.35 26.11 32.48
N LYS A 50 29.89 25.16 31.67
CA LYS A 50 28.74 25.36 30.76
C LYS A 50 27.42 25.50 31.49
N ARG A 51 27.27 24.92 32.68
CA ARG A 51 26.06 25.08 33.50
C ARG A 51 25.93 26.55 33.98
N ALA A 52 27.01 27.17 34.43
CA ALA A 52 26.99 28.56 34.83
C ALA A 52 26.62 29.49 33.67
N GLU A 53 27.21 29.28 32.48
CA GLU A 53 26.87 30.03 31.27
C GLU A 53 25.39 29.90 30.91
N LEU A 54 24.86 28.67 30.91
CA LEU A 54 23.46 28.45 30.62
C LEU A 54 22.54 29.07 31.66
N GLN A 55 22.90 29.02 32.95
CA GLN A 55 22.11 29.65 34.01
C GLN A 55 21.97 31.16 33.83
N ASP A 56 23.03 31.84 33.38
CA ASP A 56 23.01 33.27 33.08
C ASP A 56 22.19 33.62 31.83
N GLU A 57 22.04 32.66 30.89
CA GLU A 57 21.25 32.83 29.69
C GLU A 57 19.74 32.54 29.90
N LEU A 58 19.39 31.83 30.99
CA LEU A 58 18.01 31.51 31.29
C LEU A 58 17.15 32.78 31.49
N PRO A 59 15.92 32.80 31.00
CA PRO A 59 15.03 33.92 31.15
C PRO A 59 14.67 34.07 32.63
N LEU A 60 14.74 35.30 33.13
CA LEU A 60 14.25 35.62 34.46
C LEU A 60 12.74 35.45 34.49
N SER A 61 12.22 34.71 35.45
CA SER A 61 10.80 34.56 35.70
C SER A 61 10.22 35.92 36.08
N GLY A 62 9.48 36.51 35.15
CA GLY A 62 8.99 37.89 35.31
C GLY A 62 7.79 37.96 36.26
N ALA A 63 8.07 38.13 37.56
CA ALA A 63 7.07 38.60 38.53
C ALA A 63 6.71 40.10 38.36
N GLY A 64 7.35 40.80 37.38
CA GLY A 64 7.16 42.23 37.12
C GLY A 64 6.12 42.51 36.05
N LYS A 65 5.44 43.62 36.18
CA LYS A 65 4.38 44.10 35.27
C LYS A 65 4.88 44.57 33.89
N MET A 66 6.20 44.66 33.63
CA MET A 66 6.74 45.30 32.42
C MET A 66 7.40 44.28 31.50
N ILE A 67 6.98 44.22 30.24
CA ILE A 67 7.63 43.43 29.19
C ILE A 67 8.87 44.20 28.75
N THR A 68 10.05 43.59 28.90
CA THR A 68 11.34 44.29 28.70
C THR A 68 12.02 43.98 27.35
N THR A 69 11.74 42.85 26.72
CA THR A 69 12.43 42.42 25.50
C THR A 69 11.49 42.29 24.32
N VAL A 70 11.98 42.68 23.15
CA VAL A 70 11.26 42.64 21.88
C VAL A 70 11.84 41.58 20.92
N GLU A 71 13.14 41.29 21.13
CA GLU A 71 13.86 40.36 20.24
C GLU A 71 13.70 38.92 20.69
N PRO A 72 13.62 37.96 19.73
CA PRO A 72 13.72 36.57 20.05
C PRO A 72 15.03 36.24 20.78
N LYS A 73 14.92 35.48 21.84
CA LYS A 73 16.10 35.00 22.59
C LYS A 73 16.29 33.52 22.30
N PHE A 74 17.50 33.19 21.86
CA PHE A 74 17.92 31.81 21.68
C PHE A 74 18.53 31.32 23.00
N ILE A 75 17.99 30.23 23.53
CA ILE A 75 18.36 29.67 24.83
C ILE A 75 18.71 28.18 24.67
N PRO A 76 19.94 27.80 24.82
CA PRO A 76 21.14 28.65 24.89
C PRO A 76 21.45 29.32 23.54
N LYS A 77 22.37 30.29 23.51
CA LYS A 77 22.82 30.96 22.27
C LYS A 77 23.31 29.96 21.24
N GLU A 78 24.08 28.97 21.66
CA GLU A 78 24.47 27.83 20.85
C GLU A 78 23.73 26.60 21.30
N ALA A 79 23.21 25.76 20.32
CA ALA A 79 22.49 24.56 20.66
C ALA A 79 23.33 23.61 21.52
N VAL A 80 22.81 23.25 22.68
CA VAL A 80 23.48 22.37 23.63
C VAL A 80 23.28 20.93 23.26
N GLU A 81 24.37 20.19 23.20
CA GLU A 81 24.36 18.77 23.07
C GLU A 81 23.96 18.12 24.41
N VAL A 82 22.80 17.53 24.43
CA VAL A 82 22.27 16.82 25.59
C VAL A 82 22.46 15.33 25.36
N SER A 83 23.23 14.70 26.24
CA SER A 83 23.38 13.24 26.22
C SER A 83 22.16 12.59 26.83
N ILE A 84 21.52 11.72 26.05
CA ILE A 84 20.34 10.99 26.46
C ILE A 84 20.68 9.49 26.42
N GLY A 85 20.90 8.90 27.64
CA GLY A 85 21.41 7.54 27.78
C GLY A 85 22.90 7.39 27.48
N GLU A 86 23.34 6.16 27.23
CA GLU A 86 24.76 5.86 27.16
C GLU A 86 25.44 6.31 25.85
N ASN A 87 24.70 6.46 24.73
CA ASN A 87 25.30 6.65 23.40
C ASN A 87 24.57 7.64 22.47
N GLN A 88 23.61 8.43 22.95
CA GLN A 88 22.87 9.35 22.08
C GLN A 88 23.00 10.79 22.52
N LYS A 89 23.27 11.65 21.58
CA LYS A 89 23.42 13.08 21.75
C LYS A 89 22.44 13.79 20.83
N ILE A 90 21.62 14.67 21.40
CA ILE A 90 20.74 15.56 20.63
C ILE A 90 21.15 16.99 20.87
N ARG A 91 20.95 17.82 19.87
CA ARG A 91 21.18 19.27 20.01
C ARG A 91 19.84 19.97 20.18
N VAL A 92 19.63 20.57 21.35
CA VAL A 92 18.38 21.24 21.70
C VAL A 92 18.61 22.73 21.88
N LYS A 93 17.69 23.52 21.33
CA LYS A 93 17.67 24.96 21.47
C LYS A 93 16.23 25.42 21.56
N LEU A 94 15.92 26.22 22.59
CA LEU A 94 14.63 26.87 22.71
C LEU A 94 14.73 28.31 22.26
N ILE A 95 13.65 28.82 21.71
CA ILE A 95 13.58 30.19 21.23
C ILE A 95 12.43 30.87 21.95
N ASP A 96 12.77 31.81 22.82
CA ASP A 96 11.78 32.63 23.51
C ASP A 96 11.37 33.81 22.63
N CYS A 97 10.10 34.13 22.59
CA CYS A 97 9.58 35.33 21.96
C CYS A 97 8.68 36.10 22.89
N VAL A 98 8.44 37.34 22.59
CA VAL A 98 7.51 38.19 23.35
C VAL A 98 6.11 37.61 23.32
N GLY A 99 5.66 37.23 22.15
CA GLY A 99 4.31 36.77 21.89
C GLY A 99 3.37 37.91 21.48
N PHE A 100 2.18 37.54 21.02
CA PHE A 100 1.16 38.50 20.65
C PHE A 100 0.56 39.16 21.88
N LEU A 101 0.29 40.48 21.76
CA LEU A 101 -0.24 41.26 22.87
C LEU A 101 -1.67 40.86 23.22
N VAL A 102 -1.97 40.92 24.49
CA VAL A 102 -3.26 40.58 25.10
C VAL A 102 -3.91 41.87 25.62
N LYS A 103 -5.22 41.95 25.48
CA LYS A 103 -6.00 43.09 26.00
C LYS A 103 -5.77 43.19 27.53
N ASN A 104 -5.51 44.41 28.04
CA ASN A 104 -5.19 44.71 29.42
C ASN A 104 -3.81 44.20 29.89
N ALA A 105 -2.91 43.77 29.00
CA ALA A 105 -1.52 43.56 29.37
C ALA A 105 -0.78 44.91 29.48
N SER A 106 -0.08 45.14 30.57
CA SER A 106 0.70 46.35 30.77
C SER A 106 2.09 46.23 30.11
N GLY A 107 2.61 47.39 29.60
CA GLY A 107 3.95 47.47 29.00
C GLY A 107 3.99 47.90 27.53
N ASN A 108 2.84 48.07 26.90
CA ASN A 108 2.68 48.62 25.55
C ASN A 108 2.55 50.18 25.54
N VAL A 109 2.31 50.79 26.69
CA VAL A 109 2.15 52.25 26.85
C VAL A 109 3.16 52.71 27.89
N GLU A 110 3.91 53.76 27.58
CA GLU A 110 4.86 54.44 28.44
C GLU A 110 4.48 55.93 28.49
N GLU A 111 4.30 56.47 29.70
CA GLU A 111 3.85 57.85 29.90
C GLU A 111 2.57 58.28 29.09
N GLY A 112 1.63 57.38 28.90
CA GLY A 112 0.38 57.67 28.14
C GLY A 112 0.55 57.65 26.62
N ARG A 113 1.75 57.32 26.10
CA ARG A 113 2.01 57.18 24.64
C ARG A 113 2.37 55.75 24.31
N GLU A 114 2.17 55.35 23.06
CA GLU A 114 2.55 54.08 22.58
C GLU A 114 4.07 53.90 22.67
N ARG A 115 4.54 52.81 23.29
CA ARG A 115 5.96 52.53 23.47
C ARG A 115 6.62 52.22 22.14
N MET A 116 7.64 53.01 21.78
CA MET A 116 8.42 52.80 20.55
C MET A 116 9.71 52.03 20.88
N VAL A 117 10.07 51.06 20.06
CA VAL A 117 11.22 50.18 20.26
C VAL A 117 12.07 50.06 19.00
N LYS A 118 13.40 49.97 19.14
CA LYS A 118 14.29 49.64 18.04
C LYS A 118 14.43 48.13 17.93
N THR A 119 14.45 47.63 16.72
CA THR A 119 14.61 46.20 16.41
C THR A 119 15.76 45.98 15.43
N PRO A 120 16.46 44.84 15.43
CA PRO A 120 17.55 44.58 14.51
C PRO A 120 17.15 44.53 13.03
N TRP A 121 15.86 44.39 12.77
CA TRP A 121 15.32 44.22 11.40
C TRP A 121 14.69 45.48 10.82
N GLN A 122 14.69 46.58 11.58
CA GLN A 122 14.21 47.88 11.10
C GLN A 122 15.09 49.05 11.58
N GLU A 123 15.44 49.95 10.68
CA GLU A 123 16.28 51.11 11.00
C GLU A 123 15.57 52.12 11.90
N LYS A 124 14.26 52.24 11.78
CA LYS A 124 13.45 53.18 12.56
C LYS A 124 12.78 52.47 13.74
N ALA A 125 12.63 53.18 14.86
CA ALA A 125 11.81 52.68 15.96
C ALA A 125 10.39 52.48 15.52
N ILE A 126 9.80 51.36 15.90
CA ILE A 126 8.42 50.94 15.59
C ILE A 126 7.62 50.77 16.87
N PRO A 127 6.29 50.81 16.81
CA PRO A 127 5.45 50.51 17.95
C PRO A 127 5.77 49.13 18.53
N PHE A 128 5.74 49.03 19.87
CA PHE A 128 6.04 47.79 20.58
C PHE A 128 5.13 46.60 20.10
N HIS A 129 3.84 46.90 19.81
CA HIS A 129 2.93 45.92 19.27
C HIS A 129 3.42 45.29 17.95
N ASP A 130 3.87 46.14 17.01
CA ASP A 130 4.36 45.65 15.71
C ASP A 130 5.67 44.89 15.85
N ALA A 131 6.57 45.36 16.71
CA ALA A 131 7.82 44.68 17.00
C ALA A 131 7.60 43.29 17.61
N ALA A 132 6.69 43.15 18.56
CA ALA A 132 6.34 41.89 19.19
C ALA A 132 5.71 40.91 18.16
N ARG A 133 4.85 41.41 17.28
CA ARG A 133 4.24 40.65 16.20
C ARG A 133 5.32 40.13 15.23
N ILE A 134 6.15 41.02 14.68
CA ILE A 134 7.21 40.65 13.73
C ILE A 134 8.20 39.68 14.36
N GLY A 135 8.60 39.89 15.61
CA GLY A 135 9.50 39.01 16.35
C GLY A 135 8.92 37.61 16.51
N THR A 136 7.63 37.50 16.82
CA THR A 136 6.92 36.20 16.95
C THR A 136 6.78 35.52 15.60
N GLU A 137 6.39 36.23 14.54
CA GLU A 137 6.34 35.73 13.19
C GLU A 137 7.69 35.17 12.70
N LYS A 138 8.80 35.86 13.02
CA LYS A 138 10.16 35.40 12.69
C LYS A 138 10.53 34.10 13.41
N VAL A 139 10.18 33.97 14.69
CA VAL A 139 10.39 32.70 15.42
C VAL A 139 9.62 31.57 14.74
N ILE A 140 8.36 31.82 14.45
CA ILE A 140 7.51 30.82 13.80
C ILE A 140 8.04 30.44 12.41
N SER A 141 8.39 31.41 11.56
CA SER A 141 8.72 31.16 10.15
C SER A 141 10.16 30.72 9.93
N GLN A 142 11.13 31.37 10.58
CA GLN A 142 12.57 31.27 10.24
C GLN A 142 13.41 30.46 11.22
N HIS A 143 13.06 30.47 12.51
CA HIS A 143 13.98 30.02 13.54
C HIS A 143 13.63 28.71 14.22
N SER A 144 12.37 28.28 14.16
CA SER A 144 11.91 27.03 14.80
C SER A 144 11.67 25.91 13.78
N THR A 145 11.99 24.69 14.17
CA THR A 145 11.57 23.46 13.46
C THR A 145 10.24 22.95 14.01
N ILE A 146 9.95 23.24 15.25
CA ILE A 146 8.81 22.77 16.02
C ILE A 146 8.22 23.94 16.80
N GLY A 147 6.89 23.98 16.98
CA GLY A 147 6.21 24.97 17.79
C GLY A 147 5.66 24.42 19.10
N ILE A 148 5.81 25.17 20.18
CA ILE A 148 5.04 24.95 21.41
C ILE A 148 4.28 26.24 21.71
N VAL A 149 2.95 26.18 21.59
CA VAL A 149 2.08 27.30 21.93
C VAL A 149 1.76 27.24 23.42
N VAL A 150 2.22 28.21 24.19
CA VAL A 150 1.88 28.31 25.62
C VAL A 150 0.74 29.29 25.79
N THR A 151 -0.41 28.81 26.23
CA THR A 151 -1.56 29.59 26.65
C THR A 151 -1.85 29.37 28.14
N THR A 152 -2.97 29.88 28.67
CA THR A 152 -3.37 29.72 30.04
C THR A 152 -4.87 29.56 30.20
N ASP A 153 -5.30 28.93 31.27
CA ASP A 153 -6.69 28.87 31.69
C ASP A 153 -7.16 30.13 32.48
N GLY A 154 -6.24 31.08 32.66
CA GLY A 154 -6.51 32.29 33.43
C GLY A 154 -6.22 32.15 34.93
N SER A 155 -5.77 30.99 35.41
CA SER A 155 -5.48 30.74 36.81
C SER A 155 -4.21 31.46 37.31
N PHE A 156 -3.35 31.90 36.38
CA PHE A 156 -2.16 32.68 36.68
C PHE A 156 -2.35 34.17 36.37
N GLY A 157 -2.24 35.01 37.36
CA GLY A 157 -2.30 36.48 37.20
C GLY A 157 -3.72 37.05 37.25
N GLU A 158 -3.84 38.32 36.87
CA GLU A 158 -5.06 39.13 36.99
C GLU A 158 -5.83 39.25 35.65
N ILE A 159 -5.34 38.60 34.57
CA ILE A 159 -5.93 38.72 33.23
C ILE A 159 -6.86 37.57 33.01
N PRO A 160 -8.17 37.82 32.73
CA PRO A 160 -9.14 36.76 32.43
C PRO A 160 -8.81 35.97 31.17
N ARG A 161 -9.21 34.70 31.13
CA ARG A 161 -8.97 33.76 30.02
C ARG A 161 -9.41 34.32 28.66
N GLU A 162 -10.54 35.01 28.61
CA GLU A 162 -11.14 35.55 27.38
C GLU A 162 -10.22 36.56 26.68
N ASN A 163 -9.36 37.27 27.42
CA ASN A 163 -8.45 38.25 26.85
C ASN A 163 -7.29 37.58 26.06
N PHE A 164 -6.98 36.31 26.35
CA PHE A 164 -5.90 35.57 25.67
C PHE A 164 -6.36 34.96 24.34
N ILE A 165 -7.67 34.71 24.15
CA ILE A 165 -8.21 33.98 22.99
C ILE A 165 -7.80 34.60 21.66
N PRO A 166 -7.91 35.93 21.40
CA PRO A 166 -7.55 36.49 20.10
C PRO A 166 -6.07 36.31 19.74
N ALA A 167 -5.17 36.49 20.73
CA ALA A 167 -3.72 36.31 20.54
C ALA A 167 -3.32 34.84 20.39
N GLU A 168 -4.05 33.94 21.04
CA GLU A 168 -3.92 32.50 20.90
C GLU A 168 -4.30 32.06 19.49
N GLU A 169 -5.46 32.46 18.99
CA GLU A 169 -5.93 32.15 17.64
C GLU A 169 -4.97 32.66 16.57
N GLN A 170 -4.46 33.87 16.74
CA GLN A 170 -3.47 34.43 15.82
C GLN A 170 -2.18 33.61 15.81
N THR A 171 -1.66 33.22 16.98
CA THR A 171 -0.46 32.39 17.08
C THR A 171 -0.63 31.05 16.34
N ILE A 172 -1.77 30.40 16.55
CA ILE A 172 -2.07 29.11 15.94
C ILE A 172 -2.24 29.24 14.43
N LYS A 173 -2.90 30.31 13.96
CA LYS A 173 -3.06 30.59 12.53
C LYS A 173 -1.70 30.74 11.83
N GLU A 174 -0.75 31.46 12.43
CA GLU A 174 0.59 31.67 11.89
C GLU A 174 1.39 30.35 11.82
N LEU A 175 1.35 29.53 12.88
CA LEU A 175 1.99 28.22 12.87
C LEU A 175 1.44 27.29 11.79
N ARG A 176 0.12 27.24 11.63
CA ARG A 176 -0.52 26.45 10.57
C ARG A 176 -0.14 26.91 9.18
N ALA A 177 -0.06 28.20 8.97
CA ALA A 177 0.34 28.77 7.68
C ALA A 177 1.76 28.35 7.26
N GLN A 178 2.63 28.05 8.25
CA GLN A 178 3.99 27.55 8.01
C GLN A 178 4.10 26.02 7.88
N GLY A 179 3.03 25.29 8.13
CA GLY A 179 3.01 23.82 8.05
C GLY A 179 3.94 23.12 9.05
N LYS A 180 4.30 23.80 10.16
CA LYS A 180 5.19 23.25 11.18
C LYS A 180 4.42 22.44 12.21
N PRO A 181 4.97 21.31 12.69
CA PRO A 181 4.34 20.55 13.77
C PRO A 181 4.38 21.39 15.06
N PHE A 182 3.26 21.43 15.78
CA PHE A 182 3.16 22.14 17.05
C PHE A 182 2.09 21.51 17.95
N LEU A 183 2.22 21.77 19.25
CA LEU A 183 1.20 21.44 20.24
C LEU A 183 0.87 22.67 21.09
N ILE A 184 -0.24 22.60 21.83
CA ILE A 184 -0.67 23.65 22.73
C ILE A 184 -0.48 23.21 24.18
N LEU A 185 0.17 24.06 25.00
CA LEU A 185 0.25 23.89 26.43
C LEU A 185 -0.65 24.89 27.12
N VAL A 186 -1.58 24.41 27.93
CA VAL A 186 -2.40 25.23 28.82
C VAL A 186 -1.69 25.28 30.17
N ASN A 187 -1.07 26.44 30.46
CA ASN A 187 -0.44 26.66 31.75
C ASN A 187 -1.53 26.94 32.81
N SER A 188 -1.62 26.07 33.80
CA SER A 188 -2.64 26.09 34.86
C SER A 188 -2.01 25.86 36.22
N GLN A 189 -2.55 26.50 37.25
CA GLN A 189 -2.19 26.17 38.67
C GLN A 189 -2.71 24.78 39.05
N THR A 190 -3.84 24.37 38.47
CA THR A 190 -4.53 23.09 38.73
C THR A 190 -4.72 22.29 37.45
N PRO A 191 -3.64 21.78 36.79
CA PRO A 191 -3.73 21.16 35.46
C PRO A 191 -4.62 19.93 35.39
N TYR A 192 -4.94 19.33 36.52
CA TYR A 192 -5.82 18.14 36.60
C TYR A 192 -7.24 18.45 37.02
N SER A 193 -7.62 19.73 37.15
CA SER A 193 -8.99 20.11 37.46
C SER A 193 -9.95 19.86 36.29
N GLU A 194 -11.22 19.64 36.59
CA GLU A 194 -12.26 19.46 35.56
C GLU A 194 -12.40 20.69 34.67
N GLU A 195 -12.23 21.87 35.21
CA GLU A 195 -12.34 23.15 34.48
C GLU A 195 -11.21 23.31 33.46
N THR A 196 -9.96 23.03 33.87
CA THR A 196 -8.82 22.99 32.94
C THR A 196 -9.01 21.90 31.88
N GLY A 197 -9.58 20.74 32.28
CA GLY A 197 -9.89 19.66 31.33
C GLY A 197 -10.93 20.06 30.28
N LYS A 198 -11.92 20.88 30.61
CA LYS A 198 -12.89 21.46 29.66
C LYS A 198 -12.18 22.40 28.68
N THR A 199 -11.28 23.24 29.18
CA THR A 199 -10.47 24.15 28.34
C THR A 199 -9.60 23.37 27.36
N VAL A 200 -8.91 22.30 27.80
CA VAL A 200 -8.11 21.41 26.95
C VAL A 200 -8.95 20.80 25.82
N LYS A 201 -10.08 20.19 26.17
CA LYS A 201 -10.99 19.57 25.16
C LYS A 201 -11.51 20.59 24.15
N HIS A 202 -11.93 21.76 24.63
CA HIS A 202 -12.39 22.82 23.74
C HIS A 202 -11.31 23.25 22.75
N LEU A 203 -10.05 23.37 23.18
CA LEU A 203 -8.94 23.72 22.30
C LEU A 203 -8.59 22.59 21.32
N GLU A 204 -8.62 21.33 21.77
CA GLU A 204 -8.42 20.16 20.91
C GLU A 204 -9.49 20.09 19.80
N GLU A 205 -10.75 20.23 20.16
CA GLU A 205 -11.86 20.23 19.19
C GLU A 205 -11.79 21.40 18.22
N LYS A 206 -11.48 22.59 18.72
CA LYS A 206 -11.43 23.82 17.90
C LYS A 206 -10.25 23.81 16.93
N PHE A 207 -9.10 23.40 17.38
CA PHE A 207 -7.86 23.51 16.60
C PHE A 207 -7.39 22.15 16.04
N GLY A 208 -7.95 21.02 16.44
CA GLY A 208 -7.56 19.72 15.95
C GLY A 208 -6.06 19.43 16.12
N VAL A 209 -5.45 19.86 17.20
CA VAL A 209 -4.03 19.62 17.58
C VAL A 209 -3.96 19.13 19.01
N SER A 210 -2.88 18.44 19.35
CA SER A 210 -2.70 17.97 20.73
C SER A 210 -2.60 19.13 21.71
N VAL A 211 -3.35 19.06 22.81
CA VAL A 211 -3.35 20.04 23.90
C VAL A 211 -3.01 19.34 25.21
N LEU A 212 -2.11 19.93 26.00
CA LEU A 212 -1.74 19.41 27.30
C LEU A 212 -1.87 20.52 28.37
N ALA A 213 -2.49 20.20 29.50
CA ALA A 213 -2.45 21.05 30.67
C ALA A 213 -1.21 20.72 31.50
N VAL A 214 -0.46 21.76 31.86
CA VAL A 214 0.74 21.66 32.70
C VAL A 214 0.84 22.85 33.66
N ASN A 215 1.53 22.64 34.77
CA ASN A 215 1.99 23.75 35.58
C ASN A 215 3.46 24.05 35.22
N CYS A 216 3.70 25.15 34.50
CA CYS A 216 5.06 25.50 34.04
C CYS A 216 6.06 25.74 35.15
N GLU A 217 5.62 26.18 36.34
CA GLU A 217 6.51 26.38 37.49
C GLU A 217 6.89 25.05 38.16
N GLN A 218 5.98 24.09 38.15
CA GLN A 218 6.16 22.78 38.78
C GLN A 218 6.43 21.67 37.75
N LEU A 219 6.89 22.01 36.55
CA LEU A 219 7.15 21.07 35.47
C LEU A 219 8.16 19.98 35.92
N ARG A 220 7.87 18.73 35.60
CA ARG A 220 8.68 17.54 35.91
C ARG A 220 9.23 16.92 34.63
N LYS A 221 10.21 16.00 34.77
CA LYS A 221 10.77 15.26 33.60
C LYS A 221 9.72 14.46 32.86
N GLU A 222 8.81 13.86 33.58
CA GLU A 222 7.70 13.07 33.01
C GLU A 222 6.78 13.96 32.15
N ASP A 223 6.52 15.19 32.59
CA ASP A 223 5.72 16.16 31.81
C ASP A 223 6.45 16.54 30.53
N VAL A 224 7.76 16.77 30.58
CA VAL A 224 8.57 17.08 29.40
C VAL A 224 8.53 15.89 28.41
N THR A 225 8.70 14.67 28.88
CA THR A 225 8.62 13.48 28.03
C THR A 225 7.25 13.38 27.36
N ARG A 226 6.17 13.56 28.13
CA ARG A 226 4.81 13.53 27.60
C ARG A 226 4.54 14.64 26.57
N ILE A 227 5.12 15.84 26.78
CA ILE A 227 5.03 16.93 25.79
C ILE A 227 5.73 16.55 24.49
N LEU A 228 6.93 16.00 24.57
CA LEU A 228 7.69 15.59 23.40
C LEU A 228 7.06 14.39 22.66
N GLU A 229 6.51 13.43 23.40
CA GLU A 229 5.74 12.33 22.81
C GLU A 229 4.53 12.85 22.04
N LYS A 230 3.70 13.69 22.67
CA LYS A 230 2.53 14.29 22.01
C LYS A 230 2.91 15.11 20.79
N LEU A 231 4.07 15.77 20.84
CA LEU A 231 4.59 16.53 19.72
C LEU A 231 4.94 15.64 18.52
N LEU A 232 5.46 14.42 18.75
CA LEU A 232 5.74 13.46 17.68
C LEU A 232 4.48 13.07 16.89
N TYR A 233 3.34 13.02 17.55
CA TYR A 233 2.07 12.76 16.88
C TYR A 233 1.59 13.90 15.97
N GLU A 234 2.12 15.12 16.18
CA GLU A 234 1.82 16.28 15.33
C GLU A 234 2.69 16.37 14.07
N PHE A 235 3.67 15.48 13.92
CA PHE A 235 4.46 15.43 12.69
C PHE A 235 3.64 14.83 11.55
N PRO A 236 3.89 15.27 10.30
CA PRO A 236 3.21 14.69 9.13
C PRO A 236 3.59 13.22 8.94
N VAL A 237 2.67 12.45 8.39
CA VAL A 237 2.97 11.13 7.84
C VAL A 237 3.84 11.35 6.60
N SER A 238 5.00 10.68 6.54
CA SER A 238 5.93 10.79 5.42
C SER A 238 5.67 9.78 4.33
N GLU A 239 5.27 8.56 4.73
CA GLU A 239 5.07 7.44 3.82
C GLU A 239 4.04 6.47 4.38
N ILE A 240 3.17 5.96 3.53
CA ILE A 240 2.23 4.90 3.87
C ILE A 240 2.55 3.70 2.99
N GLU A 241 3.04 2.63 3.61
CA GLU A 241 3.32 1.35 2.97
C GLU A 241 2.08 0.45 3.07
N LEU A 242 1.52 0.09 1.92
CA LEU A 242 0.34 -0.77 1.83
C LEU A 242 0.75 -2.16 1.35
N PHE A 243 0.42 -3.18 2.12
CA PHE A 243 0.64 -4.57 1.77
C PHE A 243 -0.68 -5.23 1.39
N VAL A 244 -0.80 -5.59 0.13
CA VAL A 244 -1.94 -6.34 -0.41
C VAL A 244 -1.48 -7.74 -0.85
N PRO A 245 -2.38 -8.73 -0.97
CA PRO A 245 -2.02 -10.02 -1.55
C PRO A 245 -1.45 -9.87 -2.96
N ARG A 246 -0.38 -10.61 -3.28
CA ARG A 246 0.33 -10.48 -4.57
C ARG A 246 -0.56 -10.69 -5.79
N TRP A 247 -1.58 -11.54 -5.68
CA TRP A 247 -2.50 -11.77 -6.78
C TRP A 247 -3.32 -10.52 -7.14
N VAL A 248 -3.61 -9.63 -6.17
CA VAL A 248 -4.27 -8.35 -6.42
C VAL A 248 -3.40 -7.42 -7.27
N GLU A 249 -2.08 -7.49 -7.09
CA GLU A 249 -1.14 -6.71 -7.91
C GLU A 249 -1.18 -7.13 -9.38
N MET A 250 -1.42 -8.42 -9.65
CA MET A 250 -1.51 -8.99 -11.01
C MET A 250 -2.78 -8.59 -11.76
N LEU A 251 -3.83 -8.16 -11.06
CA LEU A 251 -5.08 -7.71 -11.68
C LEU A 251 -4.86 -6.44 -12.51
N SER A 252 -5.62 -6.30 -13.60
CA SER A 252 -5.63 -5.04 -14.36
C SER A 252 -6.16 -3.89 -13.50
N PRO A 253 -5.77 -2.64 -13.76
CA PRO A 253 -6.27 -1.49 -13.01
C PRO A 253 -7.80 -1.33 -13.07
N GLU A 254 -8.41 -1.81 -14.15
CA GLU A 254 -9.87 -1.76 -14.40
C GLU A 254 -10.62 -2.90 -13.72
N HIS A 255 -9.92 -3.93 -13.23
CA HIS A 255 -10.56 -5.05 -12.55
C HIS A 255 -11.31 -4.57 -11.31
N GLU A 256 -12.54 -5.02 -11.15
CA GLU A 256 -13.49 -4.55 -10.14
C GLU A 256 -12.89 -4.52 -8.73
N VAL A 257 -12.25 -5.61 -8.30
CA VAL A 257 -11.61 -5.72 -6.98
C VAL A 257 -10.50 -4.67 -6.82
N LYS A 258 -9.61 -4.54 -7.81
CA LYS A 258 -8.48 -3.60 -7.73
C LYS A 258 -8.92 -2.16 -7.80
N ALA A 259 -9.87 -1.84 -8.66
CA ALA A 259 -10.42 -0.49 -8.80
C ALA A 259 -11.12 -0.03 -7.52
N ALA A 260 -11.94 -0.89 -6.91
CA ALA A 260 -12.63 -0.59 -5.65
C ALA A 260 -11.64 -0.37 -4.50
N LEU A 261 -10.62 -1.24 -4.37
CA LEU A 261 -9.55 -1.08 -3.37
C LEU A 261 -8.80 0.23 -3.54
N LEU A 262 -8.37 0.56 -4.75
CA LEU A 262 -7.62 1.79 -5.03
C LEU A 262 -8.43 3.05 -4.73
N ASN A 263 -9.72 3.05 -5.01
CA ASN A 263 -10.60 4.18 -4.73
C ASN A 263 -10.76 4.40 -3.22
N GLU A 264 -11.05 3.33 -2.47
CA GLU A 264 -11.19 3.40 -1.01
C GLU A 264 -9.88 3.82 -0.34
N ILE A 265 -8.74 3.26 -0.78
CA ILE A 265 -7.41 3.64 -0.29
C ILE A 265 -7.17 5.13 -0.53
N ARG A 266 -7.42 5.65 -1.73
CA ARG A 266 -7.22 7.07 -2.03
C ARG A 266 -8.06 7.96 -1.13
N GLU A 267 -9.33 7.63 -0.92
CA GLU A 267 -10.21 8.42 -0.07
C GLU A 267 -9.72 8.45 1.38
N LYS A 268 -9.38 7.29 1.95
CA LYS A 268 -8.91 7.18 3.34
C LYS A 268 -7.54 7.84 3.54
N MET A 269 -6.59 7.60 2.62
CA MET A 269 -5.22 8.11 2.76
C MET A 269 -5.13 9.64 2.66
N THR A 270 -6.02 10.30 1.95
CA THR A 270 -6.06 11.77 1.92
C THR A 270 -6.38 12.42 3.27
N ARG A 271 -6.98 11.66 4.19
CA ARG A 271 -7.33 12.12 5.55
C ARG A 271 -6.20 11.90 6.56
N LEU A 272 -5.22 11.06 6.25
CA LEU A 272 -4.10 10.72 7.12
C LEU A 272 -2.92 11.68 6.89
N THR A 273 -3.02 12.88 7.40
CA THR A 273 -2.01 13.92 7.19
C THR A 273 -0.93 13.94 8.28
N HIS A 274 -1.29 13.63 9.51
CA HIS A 274 -0.40 13.60 10.67
C HIS A 274 -0.42 12.21 11.33
N VAL A 275 0.62 11.91 12.08
CA VAL A 275 0.71 10.61 12.79
C VAL A 275 -0.46 10.40 13.75
N ARG A 276 -0.98 11.46 14.37
CA ARG A 276 -2.17 11.38 15.26
C ARG A 276 -3.44 10.94 14.54
N ASP A 277 -3.52 11.16 13.23
CA ASP A 277 -4.69 10.78 12.42
C ASP A 277 -4.71 9.27 12.17
N VAL A 278 -3.59 8.60 12.43
CA VAL A 278 -3.42 7.16 12.19
C VAL A 278 -3.90 6.38 13.40
N SER A 279 -5.03 5.75 13.26
CA SER A 279 -5.58 4.79 14.22
C SER A 279 -6.06 3.55 13.49
N ARG A 280 -6.37 2.48 14.23
CA ARG A 280 -6.95 1.28 13.64
C ARG A 280 -8.27 1.57 12.91
N GLU A 281 -9.09 2.48 13.45
CA GLU A 281 -10.37 2.86 12.87
C GLU A 281 -10.20 3.71 11.61
N SER A 282 -9.24 4.65 11.62
CA SER A 282 -9.01 5.56 10.48
C SER A 282 -8.42 4.87 9.26
N VAL A 283 -7.66 3.78 9.46
CA VAL A 283 -7.06 3.00 8.35
C VAL A 283 -7.97 1.87 7.86
N TYR A 284 -9.03 1.54 8.60
CA TYR A 284 -9.95 0.47 8.22
C TYR A 284 -10.67 0.80 6.91
N LEU A 285 -10.63 -0.14 5.96
CA LEU A 285 -11.26 0.00 4.64
C LEU A 285 -12.65 -0.62 4.63
N GLU A 286 -13.66 0.17 4.30
CA GLU A 286 -15.06 -0.28 4.16
C GLU A 286 -15.33 -0.77 2.73
N CYS A 287 -14.56 -1.76 2.27
CA CYS A 287 -14.65 -2.30 0.93
C CYS A 287 -15.24 -3.71 0.97
N PRO A 288 -16.21 -4.06 0.11
CA PRO A 288 -16.84 -5.39 0.11
C PRO A 288 -15.87 -6.54 -0.10
N TYR A 289 -14.77 -6.27 -0.79
CA TYR A 289 -13.71 -7.23 -1.11
C TYR A 289 -12.72 -7.46 0.03
N VAL A 290 -12.63 -6.52 0.98
CA VAL A 290 -11.70 -6.57 2.11
C VAL A 290 -12.27 -7.45 3.21
N GLU A 291 -11.43 -8.30 3.78
CA GLU A 291 -11.74 -9.09 4.95
C GLU A 291 -11.35 -8.33 6.23
N ASP A 292 -10.13 -7.80 6.26
CA ASP A 292 -9.61 -7.00 7.39
C ASP A 292 -8.53 -6.02 6.92
N THR A 293 -8.34 -4.97 7.73
CA THR A 293 -7.26 -3.99 7.56
C THR A 293 -6.48 -3.88 8.86
N LEU A 294 -5.21 -4.26 8.82
CA LEU A 294 -4.33 -4.30 9.97
C LEU A 294 -3.33 -3.15 9.92
N LEU A 295 -3.36 -2.29 10.94
CA LEU A 295 -2.29 -1.35 11.22
C LEU A 295 -1.12 -2.11 11.86
N GLU A 296 -0.08 -2.43 11.07
CA GLU A 296 1.05 -3.23 11.55
C GLU A 296 2.04 -2.40 12.36
N GLN A 297 2.35 -1.19 11.88
CA GLN A 297 3.36 -0.37 12.50
C GLN A 297 3.13 1.12 12.20
N VAL A 298 3.38 1.94 13.21
CA VAL A 298 3.53 3.38 13.09
C VAL A 298 4.92 3.74 13.62
N SER A 299 5.78 4.24 12.75
CA SER A 299 7.13 4.64 13.12
C SER A 299 7.17 6.15 13.39
N LEU A 300 7.37 6.52 14.63
CA LEU A 300 7.44 7.93 15.04
C LEU A 300 8.71 8.62 14.54
N SER A 301 9.80 7.88 14.40
CA SER A 301 11.12 8.42 14.01
C SER A 301 11.18 8.89 12.55
N ASP A 302 10.50 8.24 11.64
CA ASP A 302 10.53 8.55 10.22
C ASP A 302 9.14 8.84 9.63
N GLY A 303 8.08 8.65 10.41
CA GLY A 303 6.69 8.91 10.01
C GLY A 303 6.12 7.91 9.02
N LYS A 304 6.67 6.74 8.97
CA LYS A 304 6.17 5.66 8.14
C LYS A 304 5.06 4.88 8.82
N VAL A 305 4.06 4.56 8.04
CA VAL A 305 2.90 3.77 8.48
C VAL A 305 2.81 2.52 7.62
N ARG A 306 2.70 1.36 8.26
CA ARG A 306 2.50 0.08 7.58
C ARG A 306 1.10 -0.44 7.81
N ILE A 307 0.42 -0.71 6.72
CA ILE A 307 -0.95 -1.21 6.72
C ILE A 307 -1.00 -2.47 5.86
N ARG A 308 -1.52 -3.56 6.42
CA ARG A 308 -1.80 -4.79 5.69
C ARG A 308 -3.28 -4.90 5.41
N ILE A 309 -3.61 -5.17 4.17
CA ILE A 309 -4.99 -5.36 3.71
C ILE A 309 -5.18 -6.83 3.38
N ALA A 310 -6.08 -7.49 4.09
CA ALA A 310 -6.52 -8.84 3.79
C ALA A 310 -7.74 -8.77 2.87
N VAL A 311 -7.66 -9.47 1.74
CA VAL A 311 -8.75 -9.58 0.77
C VAL A 311 -9.38 -10.96 0.92
N LYS A 312 -10.69 -11.05 0.84
CA LYS A 312 -11.43 -12.31 1.00
C LYS A 312 -10.99 -13.35 -0.03
N ASP A 313 -10.70 -14.55 0.42
CA ASP A 313 -10.16 -15.64 -0.41
C ASP A 313 -11.06 -16.04 -1.59
N ILE A 314 -12.37 -15.83 -1.49
CA ILE A 314 -13.31 -16.13 -2.56
C ILE A 314 -12.94 -15.41 -3.88
N TYR A 315 -12.43 -14.18 -3.79
CA TYR A 315 -12.05 -13.40 -4.98
C TYR A 315 -10.73 -13.88 -5.60
N TYR A 316 -9.87 -14.52 -4.81
CA TYR A 316 -8.69 -15.21 -5.34
C TYR A 316 -9.08 -16.38 -6.24
N TYR A 317 -10.02 -17.23 -5.79
CA TYR A 317 -10.49 -18.36 -6.58
C TYR A 317 -11.31 -17.91 -7.79
N GLN A 318 -12.10 -16.83 -7.65
CA GLN A 318 -12.80 -16.23 -8.77
C GLN A 318 -11.84 -15.75 -9.86
N MET A 319 -10.79 -15.03 -9.50
CA MET A 319 -9.73 -14.60 -10.43
C MET A 319 -9.09 -15.81 -11.13
N LEU A 320 -8.75 -16.87 -10.40
CA LEU A 320 -8.17 -18.07 -10.97
C LEU A 320 -9.14 -18.73 -11.95
N SER A 321 -10.44 -18.76 -11.62
CA SER A 321 -11.49 -19.30 -12.51
C SER A 321 -11.61 -18.49 -13.81
N GLU A 322 -11.58 -17.17 -13.71
CA GLU A 322 -11.62 -16.26 -14.87
C GLU A 322 -10.39 -16.44 -15.78
N MET A 323 -9.20 -16.55 -15.18
CA MET A 323 -7.95 -16.70 -15.94
C MET A 323 -7.78 -18.08 -16.58
N SER A 324 -8.23 -19.13 -15.91
CA SER A 324 -8.08 -20.51 -16.38
C SER A 324 -9.23 -21.02 -17.22
N GLY A 325 -10.42 -20.41 -17.11
CA GLY A 325 -11.66 -20.92 -17.67
C GLY A 325 -12.19 -22.16 -16.93
N ILE A 326 -11.63 -22.49 -15.76
CA ILE A 326 -12.02 -23.64 -14.94
C ILE A 326 -12.59 -23.11 -13.64
N SER A 327 -13.82 -23.50 -13.27
CA SER A 327 -14.44 -23.08 -12.01
C SER A 327 -13.69 -23.65 -10.81
N MET A 328 -13.33 -22.74 -9.87
CA MET A 328 -12.66 -23.07 -8.62
C MET A 328 -13.21 -22.15 -7.52
N GLU A 329 -13.60 -22.70 -6.37
CA GLU A 329 -14.19 -21.94 -5.27
C GLU A 329 -13.42 -22.11 -3.95
N SER A 330 -12.46 -23.05 -3.92
CA SER A 330 -11.72 -23.38 -2.72
C SER A 330 -10.29 -23.86 -3.01
N GLU A 331 -9.44 -23.85 -1.97
CA GLU A 331 -8.09 -24.42 -2.03
C GLU A 331 -8.11 -25.90 -2.42
N TYR A 332 -9.09 -26.66 -1.93
CA TYR A 332 -9.23 -28.06 -2.27
C TYR A 332 -9.46 -28.26 -3.78
N GLU A 333 -10.35 -27.49 -4.37
CA GLU A 333 -10.64 -27.57 -5.81
C GLU A 333 -9.44 -27.12 -6.65
N LEU A 334 -8.72 -26.08 -6.21
CA LEU A 334 -7.47 -25.65 -6.85
C LEU A 334 -6.44 -26.80 -6.87
N ILE A 335 -6.21 -27.46 -5.73
CA ILE A 335 -5.28 -28.58 -5.64
C ILE A 335 -5.73 -29.76 -6.51
N GLN A 336 -7.03 -30.07 -6.51
CA GLN A 336 -7.61 -31.12 -7.34
C GLN A 336 -7.41 -30.80 -8.82
N THR A 337 -7.73 -29.59 -9.25
CA THR A 337 -7.55 -29.13 -10.64
C THR A 337 -6.09 -29.21 -11.09
N ILE A 338 -5.16 -28.76 -10.25
CA ILE A 338 -3.72 -28.84 -10.54
C ILE A 338 -3.30 -30.30 -10.70
N LYS A 339 -3.79 -31.21 -9.85
CA LYS A 339 -3.49 -32.65 -9.93
C LYS A 339 -4.02 -33.27 -11.23
N GLU A 340 -5.25 -32.93 -11.63
CA GLU A 340 -5.83 -33.38 -12.87
C GLU A 340 -5.08 -32.86 -14.09
N LEU A 341 -4.78 -31.56 -14.12
CA LEU A 341 -4.00 -30.95 -15.19
C LEU A 341 -2.58 -31.52 -15.27
N ALA A 342 -1.94 -31.84 -14.15
CA ALA A 342 -0.64 -32.49 -14.12
C ALA A 342 -0.69 -33.88 -14.76
N GLY A 343 -1.72 -34.67 -14.43
CA GLY A 343 -1.95 -35.98 -15.06
C GLY A 343 -2.23 -35.88 -16.56
N MET A 344 -3.09 -34.93 -16.98
CA MET A 344 -3.35 -34.65 -18.40
C MET A 344 -2.09 -34.20 -19.13
N LYS A 345 -1.28 -33.33 -18.53
CA LYS A 345 -0.02 -32.86 -19.12
C LYS A 345 0.95 -34.01 -19.33
N GLU A 346 1.09 -34.92 -18.37
CA GLU A 346 1.94 -36.09 -18.50
C GLU A 346 1.52 -36.98 -19.70
N GLN A 347 0.25 -37.22 -19.82
CA GLN A 347 -0.32 -37.97 -20.98
C GLN A 347 -0.12 -37.21 -22.30
N PHE A 348 -0.38 -35.91 -22.32
CA PHE A 348 -0.24 -35.07 -23.49
C PHE A 348 1.21 -35.01 -24.01
N VAL A 349 2.19 -34.90 -23.13
CA VAL A 349 3.61 -34.87 -23.51
C VAL A 349 4.00 -36.13 -24.27
N LYS A 350 3.45 -37.31 -23.92
CA LYS A 350 3.73 -38.56 -24.60
C LYS A 350 3.24 -38.58 -26.05
N VAL A 351 2.14 -37.89 -26.34
CA VAL A 351 1.54 -37.87 -27.67
C VAL A 351 1.81 -36.57 -28.47
N GLN A 352 2.34 -35.56 -27.86
CA GLN A 352 2.53 -34.23 -28.45
C GLN A 352 3.34 -34.28 -29.76
N ALA A 353 4.49 -34.93 -29.74
CA ALA A 353 5.36 -35.03 -30.94
C ALA A 353 4.70 -35.74 -32.07
N ALA A 354 3.94 -36.82 -31.79
CA ALA A 354 3.18 -37.54 -32.79
C ALA A 354 2.02 -36.70 -33.38
N LEU A 355 1.36 -35.93 -32.53
CA LEU A 355 0.28 -35.02 -32.95
C LEU A 355 0.79 -33.89 -33.83
N GLU A 356 1.94 -33.30 -33.51
CA GLU A 356 2.62 -32.28 -34.32
C GLU A 356 3.03 -32.86 -35.70
N ALA A 357 3.60 -34.08 -35.72
CA ALA A 357 3.92 -34.78 -36.96
C ALA A 357 2.69 -35.03 -37.83
N VAL A 358 1.59 -35.48 -37.24
CA VAL A 358 0.32 -35.64 -37.95
C VAL A 358 -0.19 -34.34 -38.58
N LYS A 359 -0.11 -33.25 -37.87
CA LYS A 359 -0.52 -31.92 -38.40
C LYS A 359 0.36 -31.49 -39.58
N GLY A 360 1.67 -31.75 -39.51
CA GLY A 360 2.65 -31.32 -40.49
C GLY A 360 2.72 -32.26 -41.73
N THR A 361 2.77 -33.57 -41.52
CA THR A 361 3.03 -34.57 -42.55
C THR A 361 1.86 -35.56 -42.83
N GLY A 362 0.83 -35.46 -42.00
CA GLY A 362 -0.31 -36.38 -42.10
C GLY A 362 -0.12 -37.71 -41.34
N TYR A 363 1.06 -37.95 -40.73
CA TYR A 363 1.36 -39.18 -40.03
C TYR A 363 2.26 -38.95 -38.82
N GLY A 364 1.95 -39.56 -37.69
CA GLY A 364 2.71 -39.47 -36.45
C GLY A 364 2.71 -40.79 -35.69
N VAL A 365 3.80 -41.04 -34.92
CA VAL A 365 3.96 -42.26 -34.14
C VAL A 365 4.31 -41.91 -32.71
N VAL A 366 3.59 -42.47 -31.74
CA VAL A 366 3.97 -42.45 -30.34
C VAL A 366 4.83 -43.68 -30.07
N VAL A 367 6.05 -43.45 -29.67
CA VAL A 367 7.04 -44.49 -29.35
C VAL A 367 6.74 -45.06 -27.96
N PRO A 368 6.82 -46.37 -27.73
CA PRO A 368 6.58 -46.97 -26.42
C PRO A 368 7.62 -46.56 -25.37
N GLU A 369 7.20 -46.49 -24.14
CA GLU A 369 8.12 -46.31 -23.00
C GLU A 369 8.83 -47.63 -22.65
N LEU A 370 9.96 -47.53 -21.96
CA LEU A 370 10.70 -48.75 -21.55
C LEU A 370 9.89 -49.67 -20.66
N SER A 371 8.94 -49.17 -19.91
CA SER A 371 7.98 -49.93 -19.09
C SER A 371 7.01 -50.77 -19.87
N GLU A 372 6.73 -50.38 -21.14
CA GLU A 372 5.81 -51.06 -22.04
C GLU A 372 6.50 -52.12 -22.94
N ILE A 373 7.84 -52.16 -22.87
CA ILE A 373 8.65 -53.09 -23.65
C ILE A 373 8.81 -54.40 -22.88
N THR A 374 8.33 -55.50 -23.45
CA THR A 374 8.53 -56.86 -22.96
C THR A 374 9.66 -57.48 -23.70
N ILE A 375 10.62 -58.05 -22.98
CA ILE A 375 11.75 -58.79 -23.55
C ILE A 375 11.45 -60.31 -23.41
N GLU A 376 11.52 -61.05 -24.52
CA GLU A 376 11.40 -62.52 -24.53
C GLU A 376 12.73 -63.13 -24.01
N GLU A 377 12.67 -64.40 -23.58
CA GLU A 377 13.88 -65.08 -23.13
C GLU A 377 14.92 -65.13 -24.25
N PRO A 378 16.19 -64.81 -23.97
CA PRO A 378 17.26 -64.83 -24.96
C PRO A 378 17.52 -66.23 -25.47
N GLU A 379 17.59 -66.35 -26.79
CA GLU A 379 17.89 -67.62 -27.47
C GLU A 379 19.34 -67.64 -28.01
N VAL A 380 20.03 -68.77 -27.86
CA VAL A 380 21.33 -68.97 -28.51
C VAL A 380 21.14 -69.26 -30.00
N ILE A 381 21.75 -68.44 -30.86
CA ILE A 381 21.73 -68.66 -32.31
C ILE A 381 23.12 -69.03 -32.82
N ARG A 382 23.17 -69.88 -33.85
CA ARG A 382 24.38 -70.24 -34.53
C ARG A 382 24.43 -69.66 -35.93
N GLN A 383 25.47 -68.94 -36.26
CA GLN A 383 25.72 -68.42 -37.60
C GLN A 383 27.07 -68.84 -38.12
N GLY A 384 27.07 -69.91 -38.93
CA GLY A 384 28.32 -70.60 -39.34
C GLY A 384 29.01 -71.24 -38.17
N ASN A 385 30.30 -70.87 -37.92
CA ASN A 385 31.12 -71.37 -36.79
C ASN A 385 31.05 -70.46 -35.53
N LYS A 386 30.15 -69.40 -35.53
CA LYS A 386 30.02 -68.45 -34.39
C LYS A 386 28.69 -68.66 -33.72
N PHE A 387 28.67 -68.48 -32.41
CA PHE A 387 27.47 -68.47 -31.61
C PHE A 387 27.13 -67.02 -31.25
N GLY A 388 25.86 -66.62 -31.26
CA GLY A 388 25.36 -65.34 -30.83
C GLY A 388 24.16 -65.50 -29.90
N VAL A 389 23.71 -64.43 -29.32
CA VAL A 389 22.49 -64.38 -28.52
C VAL A 389 21.45 -63.53 -29.29
N LYS A 390 20.29 -64.11 -29.47
CA LYS A 390 19.11 -63.40 -30.06
C LYS A 390 18.19 -62.95 -28.95
N ILE A 391 17.95 -61.67 -28.90
CA ILE A 391 17.01 -61.02 -27.98
C ILE A 391 15.83 -60.53 -28.83
N ARG A 392 14.65 -60.90 -28.43
CA ARG A 392 13.39 -60.37 -29.04
C ARG A 392 12.69 -59.50 -28.03
N SER A 393 12.15 -58.36 -28.48
CA SER A 393 11.31 -57.51 -27.69
C SER A 393 9.97 -57.28 -28.39
N LYS A 394 8.92 -57.10 -27.59
CA LYS A 394 7.59 -56.69 -28.06
C LYS A 394 7.20 -55.42 -27.35
N SER A 395 6.71 -54.45 -28.10
CA SER A 395 6.26 -53.15 -27.56
C SER A 395 5.07 -52.63 -28.35
N PRO A 396 4.07 -52.01 -27.72
CA PRO A 396 3.02 -51.35 -28.41
C PRO A 396 3.51 -50.04 -29.05
N SER A 397 2.92 -49.62 -30.16
CA SER A 397 3.12 -48.30 -30.74
C SER A 397 1.75 -47.73 -31.12
N ILE A 398 1.55 -46.40 -30.99
CA ILE A 398 0.33 -45.72 -31.40
C ILE A 398 0.63 -44.98 -32.70
N HIS A 399 -0.15 -45.23 -33.74
CA HIS A 399 -0.05 -44.57 -35.03
C HIS A 399 -1.22 -43.62 -35.22
N MET A 400 -0.93 -42.36 -35.51
CA MET A 400 -1.94 -41.33 -35.80
C MET A 400 -1.85 -40.98 -37.29
N ILE A 401 -3.00 -40.97 -37.96
CA ILE A 401 -3.11 -40.70 -39.40
C ILE A 401 -4.16 -39.63 -39.63
N ARG A 402 -3.81 -38.61 -40.39
CA ARG A 402 -4.74 -37.59 -40.85
C ARG A 402 -5.39 -38.04 -42.14
N ALA A 403 -6.69 -38.21 -42.16
CA ALA A 403 -7.48 -38.51 -43.35
C ALA A 403 -8.48 -37.36 -43.60
N GLU A 404 -8.73 -37.06 -44.88
CA GLU A 404 -9.75 -36.12 -45.28
C GLU A 404 -11.10 -36.87 -45.45
N ILE A 405 -12.14 -36.28 -44.86
CA ILE A 405 -13.48 -36.82 -44.93
C ILE A 405 -14.31 -35.94 -45.85
N GLU A 406 -14.73 -36.45 -46.98
CA GLU A 406 -15.66 -35.79 -47.90
C GLU A 406 -17.08 -36.13 -47.50
N THR A 407 -17.92 -35.14 -47.24
CA THR A 407 -19.36 -35.32 -46.99
C THR A 407 -20.20 -34.65 -48.06
N GLU A 408 -21.15 -35.33 -48.58
CA GLU A 408 -22.15 -34.81 -49.51
C GLU A 408 -23.50 -34.73 -48.79
N ILE A 409 -24.10 -33.55 -48.82
CA ILE A 409 -25.42 -33.30 -48.25
C ILE A 409 -26.34 -32.93 -49.40
N ALA A 410 -27.28 -33.82 -49.75
CA ALA A 410 -28.22 -33.61 -50.78
C ALA A 410 -29.67 -33.58 -50.24
N PRO A 411 -30.10 -32.44 -49.66
CA PRO A 411 -31.48 -32.31 -49.20
C PRO A 411 -32.44 -32.34 -50.40
N ILE A 412 -33.39 -33.27 -50.36
CA ILE A 412 -34.36 -33.39 -51.43
C ILE A 412 -35.45 -32.34 -51.23
N VAL A 413 -35.65 -31.50 -52.25
CA VAL A 413 -36.75 -30.53 -52.36
C VAL A 413 -37.72 -30.96 -53.48
N GLY A 414 -38.94 -30.48 -53.41
CA GLY A 414 -39.99 -31.05 -54.29
C GLY A 414 -39.89 -30.77 -55.79
N THR A 415 -39.54 -29.55 -56.20
CA THR A 415 -39.46 -29.12 -57.61
C THR A 415 -38.12 -28.50 -57.94
N GLU A 416 -37.71 -28.44 -59.19
CA GLU A 416 -36.48 -27.80 -59.67
C GLU A 416 -36.45 -26.38 -59.29
N GLN A 417 -37.52 -25.62 -59.35
CA GLN A 417 -37.60 -24.22 -58.97
C GLN A 417 -37.37 -24.01 -57.45
N GLN A 418 -37.84 -24.91 -56.59
CA GLN A 418 -37.57 -24.88 -55.13
C GLN A 418 -36.12 -25.20 -54.83
N ALA A 419 -35.46 -26.02 -55.62
CA ALA A 419 -34.05 -26.31 -55.52
C ALA A 419 -33.20 -25.07 -55.90
N GLU A 420 -33.58 -24.39 -57.00
CA GLU A 420 -32.94 -23.12 -57.42
C GLU A 420 -33.12 -22.01 -56.38
N ASP A 421 -34.32 -21.87 -55.82
CA ASP A 421 -34.59 -20.89 -54.75
C ASP A 421 -33.79 -21.19 -53.48
N LEU A 422 -33.62 -22.45 -53.12
CA LEU A 422 -32.79 -22.85 -51.98
C LEU A 422 -31.30 -22.54 -52.21
N ILE A 423 -30.79 -22.82 -53.41
CA ILE A 423 -29.40 -22.48 -53.78
C ILE A 423 -29.19 -20.96 -53.71
N LYS A 424 -30.14 -20.19 -54.22
CA LYS A 424 -30.10 -18.72 -54.14
C LYS A 424 -30.13 -18.23 -52.70
N TYR A 425 -31.00 -18.81 -51.88
CA TYR A 425 -31.10 -18.52 -50.45
C TYR A 425 -29.76 -18.73 -49.69
N ILE A 426 -29.08 -19.86 -49.96
CA ILE A 426 -27.79 -20.21 -49.37
C ILE A 426 -26.70 -19.22 -49.84
N ARG A 427 -26.68 -18.87 -51.15
CA ARG A 427 -25.69 -17.95 -51.73
C ARG A 427 -25.85 -16.53 -51.25
N GLU A 428 -27.05 -16.08 -50.96
CA GLU A 428 -27.34 -14.71 -50.49
C GLU A 428 -27.20 -14.58 -48.96
N SER A 429 -26.96 -15.64 -48.19
CA SER A 429 -26.79 -15.60 -46.75
C SER A 429 -25.64 -14.69 -46.28
N PRO A 430 -24.44 -14.69 -46.92
CA PRO A 430 -23.36 -13.76 -46.57
C PRO A 430 -23.71 -12.30 -46.86
N GLU A 431 -24.49 -12.02 -47.91
CA GLU A 431 -24.92 -10.65 -48.25
C GLU A 431 -25.90 -10.09 -47.19
N ARG A 432 -26.58 -10.96 -46.47
CA ARG A 432 -27.45 -10.63 -45.35
C ARG A 432 -26.71 -10.53 -44.00
N GLY A 433 -25.39 -10.75 -43.99
CA GLY A 433 -24.59 -10.75 -42.77
C GLY A 433 -24.66 -12.01 -41.92
N GLU A 434 -25.26 -13.07 -42.42
CA GLU A 434 -25.34 -14.39 -41.79
C GLU A 434 -24.20 -15.29 -42.27
N SER A 435 -23.59 -16.06 -41.36
CA SER A 435 -22.64 -17.10 -41.77
C SER A 435 -23.33 -18.20 -42.56
N ILE A 436 -22.76 -18.69 -43.69
CA ILE A 436 -23.28 -19.83 -44.44
C ILE A 436 -23.56 -21.03 -43.51
N TRP A 437 -22.73 -21.22 -42.50
CA TRP A 437 -22.85 -22.29 -41.52
C TRP A 437 -24.13 -22.21 -40.67
N GLU A 438 -24.63 -20.99 -40.40
CA GLU A 438 -25.82 -20.73 -39.58
C GLU A 438 -27.11 -20.79 -40.42
N THR A 439 -27.00 -20.79 -41.75
CA THR A 439 -28.16 -20.86 -42.66
C THR A 439 -28.98 -22.11 -42.40
N ASN A 440 -30.26 -21.92 -42.10
CA ASN A 440 -31.17 -23.00 -41.74
C ASN A 440 -31.77 -23.65 -42.99
N ILE A 441 -31.66 -24.97 -43.11
CA ILE A 441 -32.25 -25.79 -44.14
C ILE A 441 -33.10 -26.87 -43.47
N PHE A 442 -34.42 -26.80 -43.66
CA PHE A 442 -35.38 -27.74 -43.08
C PHE A 442 -35.28 -27.96 -41.57
N GLY A 443 -35.02 -26.88 -40.82
CA GLY A 443 -34.98 -26.92 -39.35
C GLY A 443 -33.60 -27.27 -38.75
N LYS A 444 -32.59 -27.50 -39.60
CA LYS A 444 -31.19 -27.68 -39.16
C LYS A 444 -30.28 -26.66 -39.86
N SER A 445 -29.26 -26.20 -39.18
CA SER A 445 -28.23 -25.37 -39.81
C SER A 445 -27.34 -26.21 -40.75
N ILE A 446 -26.73 -25.60 -41.78
CA ILE A 446 -25.74 -26.27 -42.63
C ILE A 446 -24.65 -26.91 -41.78
N GLN A 447 -24.19 -26.24 -40.74
CA GLN A 447 -23.21 -26.78 -39.79
C GLN A 447 -23.70 -28.13 -39.22
N GLN A 448 -24.91 -28.17 -38.68
CA GLN A 448 -25.48 -29.39 -38.09
C GLN A 448 -25.61 -30.51 -39.11
N LEU A 449 -26.01 -30.21 -40.34
CA LEU A 449 -26.11 -31.19 -41.41
C LEU A 449 -24.74 -31.77 -41.79
N VAL A 450 -23.71 -30.93 -41.89
CA VAL A 450 -22.32 -31.36 -42.16
C VAL A 450 -21.78 -32.20 -41.01
N GLU A 451 -21.96 -31.76 -39.75
CA GLU A 451 -21.54 -32.51 -38.57
C GLU A 451 -22.22 -33.91 -38.51
N ASP A 452 -23.51 -33.96 -38.75
CA ASP A 452 -24.26 -35.23 -38.82
C ASP A 452 -23.72 -36.15 -39.95
N GLY A 453 -23.42 -35.57 -41.12
CA GLY A 453 -22.84 -36.30 -42.25
C GLY A 453 -21.46 -36.88 -41.94
N ILE A 454 -20.56 -36.07 -41.32
CA ILE A 454 -19.26 -36.53 -40.89
C ILE A 454 -19.38 -37.63 -39.84
N ARG A 455 -20.25 -37.44 -38.83
CA ARG A 455 -20.48 -38.42 -37.75
C ARG A 455 -20.95 -39.74 -38.31
N ASN A 456 -21.89 -39.71 -39.26
CA ASN A 456 -22.40 -40.92 -39.91
C ASN A 456 -21.32 -41.67 -40.71
N LYS A 457 -20.45 -40.95 -41.45
CA LYS A 457 -19.34 -41.59 -42.18
C LYS A 457 -18.31 -42.22 -41.23
N LEU A 458 -17.98 -41.55 -40.12
CA LEU A 458 -17.08 -42.11 -39.11
C LEU A 458 -17.68 -43.34 -38.43
N ALA A 459 -19.01 -43.36 -38.18
CA ALA A 459 -19.71 -44.48 -37.59
C ALA A 459 -19.82 -45.71 -38.55
N MET A 460 -19.63 -45.49 -39.85
CA MET A 460 -19.61 -46.60 -40.86
C MET A 460 -18.30 -47.41 -40.82
N ILE A 461 -17.23 -46.91 -40.17
CA ILE A 461 -16.00 -47.68 -39.98
C ILE A 461 -16.28 -48.77 -38.94
N SER A 462 -16.65 -49.96 -39.43
CA SER A 462 -16.97 -51.11 -38.57
C SER A 462 -15.79 -51.54 -37.71
N GLU A 463 -16.06 -52.24 -36.61
CA GLU A 463 -15.00 -52.82 -35.75
C GLU A 463 -14.10 -53.77 -36.58
N GLU A 464 -14.68 -54.51 -37.53
CA GLU A 464 -13.95 -55.40 -38.45
C GLU A 464 -12.96 -54.62 -39.31
N SER A 465 -13.34 -53.44 -39.83
CA SER A 465 -12.48 -52.57 -40.62
C SER A 465 -11.34 -51.98 -39.74
N GLN A 466 -11.64 -51.60 -38.50
CA GLN A 466 -10.62 -51.13 -37.54
C GLN A 466 -9.57 -52.21 -37.24
N VAL A 467 -10.01 -53.46 -37.00
CA VAL A 467 -9.09 -54.58 -36.76
C VAL A 467 -8.22 -54.86 -37.98
N LYS A 468 -8.79 -54.84 -39.19
CA LYS A 468 -8.04 -55.04 -40.44
C LYS A 468 -6.97 -53.94 -40.63
N LEU A 469 -7.31 -52.67 -40.35
CA LEU A 469 -6.37 -51.58 -40.40
C LEU A 469 -5.21 -51.77 -39.38
N GLN A 470 -5.55 -52.18 -38.17
CA GLN A 470 -4.59 -52.44 -37.11
C GLN A 470 -3.62 -53.60 -37.47
N ASP A 471 -4.16 -54.70 -37.99
CA ASP A 471 -3.35 -55.84 -38.44
C ASP A 471 -2.47 -55.47 -39.64
N THR A 472 -2.94 -54.63 -40.52
CA THR A 472 -2.17 -54.14 -41.66
C THR A 472 -1.02 -53.26 -41.19
N MET A 473 -1.26 -52.33 -40.29
CA MET A 473 -0.19 -51.50 -39.69
C MET A 473 0.83 -52.36 -38.99
N LYS A 474 0.41 -53.39 -38.22
CA LYS A 474 1.32 -54.33 -37.53
C LYS A 474 2.22 -55.08 -38.53
N LYS A 475 1.70 -55.48 -39.68
CA LYS A 475 2.50 -56.09 -40.77
C LYS A 475 3.48 -55.08 -41.38
N ILE A 476 3.03 -53.89 -41.69
CA ILE A 476 3.88 -52.83 -42.27
C ILE A 476 5.08 -52.53 -41.37
N VAL A 477 4.82 -52.38 -40.04
CA VAL A 477 5.86 -52.03 -39.09
C VAL A 477 6.84 -53.16 -38.85
N ASN A 478 6.38 -54.45 -38.90
CA ASN A 478 7.24 -55.63 -38.58
C ASN A 478 7.87 -56.28 -39.81
N ASP A 479 7.34 -56.08 -41.02
CA ASP A 479 7.91 -56.66 -42.25
C ASP A 479 8.97 -55.75 -42.87
N SER A 480 10.22 -56.09 -42.58
CA SER A 480 11.39 -55.32 -43.01
C SER A 480 11.72 -55.39 -44.53
N LYS A 481 10.86 -55.97 -45.37
CA LYS A 481 11.20 -56.26 -46.77
C LYS A 481 10.56 -55.30 -47.80
N GLY A 482 10.03 -54.19 -47.40
CA GLY A 482 9.60 -53.16 -48.35
C GLY A 482 8.62 -53.67 -49.48
N GLY A 483 7.67 -54.53 -49.12
CA GLY A 483 6.68 -55.05 -50.05
C GLY A 483 5.48 -54.10 -50.22
N LEU A 484 4.81 -54.26 -51.37
CA LEU A 484 3.52 -53.62 -51.63
C LEU A 484 2.48 -54.19 -50.65
N VAL A 485 1.89 -53.32 -49.82
CA VAL A 485 0.81 -53.71 -48.88
C VAL A 485 -0.48 -53.30 -49.54
N CYS A 486 -1.32 -54.30 -49.86
CA CYS A 486 -2.68 -54.06 -50.34
C CYS A 486 -3.66 -54.16 -49.15
N ILE A 487 -4.36 -53.08 -48.85
CA ILE A 487 -5.38 -53.06 -47.81
C ILE A 487 -6.74 -53.25 -48.50
N ILE A 488 -7.40 -54.38 -48.26
CA ILE A 488 -8.75 -54.63 -48.67
C ILE A 488 -9.62 -54.47 -47.42
N ILE A 489 -10.37 -53.38 -47.37
CA ILE A 489 -11.24 -53.00 -46.22
C ILE A 489 -12.63 -53.64 -46.48
#